data_d28ed9e3c5c60141b955210da6cf15ba
#
_entry.id   d28ed9e3c5c60141b955210da6cf15ba
#
_cell.length_a   1.000
_cell.length_b   1.000
_cell.length_c   1.000
_cell.angle_alpha   90.00
_cell.angle_beta   90.00
_cell.angle_gamma   90.00
#
_symmetry.space_group_name_H-M   'P 1'
#
loop_
_entity.id
_entity.type
_entity.pdbx_description
1 polymer ?
#
loop_
_entity_poly.entity_id
_entity_poly.type
_entity_poly.pdbx_seq_one_letter_code
_entity_poly.pdbx_strand_id
1 'polypeptide(L)'
;MTRRRAYVVLVSTLVLASCLLLAQQTVPTAQYNTQGVTPPPGSNPTPAKMTFFVTSVGISKGGNLGGLAGADAHCQALATAVGAGGHTWHAYLSTQARPGQPAVNARDRIGKGPWFNWSFAQLGAPQNALISVDLADLHGDTLIQAQRGNNFFKQSARNERGQVIHGIGDPPPIQHEILTGSKWDGRAYTDSADHTCSNWTSSSTGSAQVGHSDRIGNGSSWNSSNATKGCSQADLESTGGTGLFYCFAID
;
A
#
# COMPACT_ATOMS: atom_id res chain seq x y z
N MET A 1 -6.62 -10.09 92.21
CA MET A 1 -7.41 -8.99 91.65
C MET A 1 -6.44 -8.04 90.92
N THR A 2 -6.19 -8.24 89.64
CA THR A 2 -5.18 -7.48 88.88
C THR A 2 -5.83 -6.95 87.59
N ARG A 3 -5.99 -5.67 87.57
CA ARG A 3 -6.53 -4.94 86.36
C ARG A 3 -5.45 -4.90 85.28
N ARG A 4 -5.71 -5.51 84.11
CA ARG A 4 -4.94 -5.27 82.96
C ARG A 4 -5.62 -4.20 82.10
N ARG A 5 -4.92 -3.11 81.89
CA ARG A 5 -5.32 -2.03 80.99
C ARG A 5 -5.03 -2.42 79.57
N ALA A 6 -6.04 -2.33 78.73
CA ALA A 6 -5.90 -2.47 77.29
C ALA A 6 -5.30 -1.18 76.69
N TYR A 7 -4.17 -1.31 75.98
CA TYR A 7 -3.70 -0.29 75.06
C TYR A 7 -4.21 -0.68 73.68
N VAL A 8 -5.18 0.07 73.21
CA VAL A 8 -5.64 -0.04 71.82
C VAL A 8 -4.70 0.80 70.99
N VAL A 9 -4.12 0.11 69.99
CA VAL A 9 -3.19 0.61 69.03
C VAL A 9 -3.90 1.53 68.01
N LEU A 10 -3.54 2.79 68.05
CA LEU A 10 -3.89 3.83 67.10
C LEU A 10 -2.69 4.05 66.19
N VAL A 11 -2.40 3.07 65.33
CA VAL A 11 -1.39 3.22 64.25
C VAL A 11 -1.86 2.39 63.07
N SER A 12 -2.81 2.87 62.34
CA SER A 12 -3.13 2.23 61.01
C SER A 12 -3.98 3.08 60.06
N THR A 13 -3.94 4.40 60.14
CA THR A 13 -4.74 5.21 59.18
C THR A 13 -3.94 6.26 58.43
N LEU A 14 -2.60 6.22 58.44
CA LEU A 14 -1.79 7.22 57.74
C LEU A 14 -0.95 6.67 56.56
N VAL A 15 -1.10 5.42 56.17
CA VAL A 15 -0.31 4.83 55.06
C VAL A 15 -1.14 4.59 53.82
N LEU A 16 -2.44 4.76 53.88
CA LEU A 16 -3.35 4.51 52.72
C LEU A 16 -3.66 5.74 51.85
N ALA A 17 -3.17 6.91 52.22
CA ALA A 17 -3.44 8.14 51.42
C ALA A 17 -2.33 8.50 50.42
N SER A 18 -1.20 7.78 50.42
CA SER A 18 -0.07 8.11 49.53
C SER A 18 0.03 7.25 48.28
N CYS A 19 -0.84 6.26 48.09
CA CYS A 19 -0.79 5.36 46.94
C CYS A 19 -1.79 5.68 45.82
N LEU A 20 -2.55 6.75 45.93
CA LEU A 20 -3.62 7.10 44.96
C LEU A 20 -3.30 8.30 44.07
N LEU A 21 -2.05 8.77 44.02
CA LEU A 21 -1.62 9.91 43.19
C LEU A 21 -0.59 9.53 42.12
N LEU A 22 -0.46 8.24 41.82
CA LEU A 22 0.43 7.74 40.77
C LEU A 22 -0.32 7.09 39.60
N ALA A 23 -1.48 7.58 39.30
CA ALA A 23 -2.19 7.10 38.13
C ALA A 23 -2.81 8.29 37.41
N GLN A 24 -2.15 8.73 36.41
CA GLN A 24 -2.63 9.27 35.13
C GLN A 24 -1.54 10.15 34.52
N GLN A 25 -0.38 9.57 34.29
CA GLN A 25 0.37 10.04 33.14
C GLN A 25 -0.37 9.52 31.91
N THR A 26 -1.25 10.33 31.36
CA THR A 26 -1.76 10.16 30.01
C THR A 26 -0.54 10.16 29.10
N VAL A 27 -0.17 8.97 28.59
CA VAL A 27 0.74 8.86 27.46
C VAL A 27 0.13 9.77 26.39
N PRO A 28 0.85 10.79 25.90
CA PRO A 28 0.35 11.56 24.77
C PRO A 28 0.11 10.57 23.66
N THR A 29 -1.14 10.35 23.27
CA THR A 29 -1.47 9.74 22.01
C THR A 29 -0.76 10.60 20.97
N ALA A 30 0.30 10.05 20.37
CA ALA A 30 0.90 10.66 19.23
C ALA A 30 -0.24 10.82 18.22
N GLN A 31 -0.76 12.03 18.09
CA GLN A 31 -1.65 12.37 17.00
C GLN A 31 -0.82 12.20 15.76
N TYR A 32 -0.95 11.05 15.10
CA TYR A 32 -0.50 10.88 13.74
C TYR A 32 -1.30 11.88 12.93
N ASN A 33 -0.66 13.02 12.68
CA ASN A 33 -1.23 14.06 11.85
C ASN A 33 -1.30 13.52 10.42
N THR A 34 -2.49 13.06 10.01
CA THR A 34 -2.80 12.62 8.65
C THR A 34 -2.89 13.79 7.66
N GLN A 35 -2.61 15.01 8.11
CA GLN A 35 -2.38 16.13 7.21
C GLN A 35 -1.00 15.92 6.58
N GLY A 36 -0.99 15.83 5.24
CA GLY A 36 0.21 15.63 4.45
C GLY A 36 1.37 16.47 4.99
N VAL A 37 2.47 15.80 5.31
CA VAL A 37 3.71 16.48 5.64
C VAL A 37 4.10 17.24 4.38
N THR A 38 3.79 18.53 4.34
CA THR A 38 4.35 19.44 3.35
C THR A 38 5.86 19.40 3.54
N PRO A 39 6.62 19.06 2.51
CA PRO A 39 8.08 19.11 2.59
C PRO A 39 8.52 20.53 3.06
N PRO A 40 9.58 20.65 3.86
CA PRO A 40 10.11 21.95 4.23
C PRO A 40 10.39 22.79 2.99
N PRO A 41 10.13 24.10 3.01
CA PRO A 41 10.46 24.99 1.89
C PRO A 41 11.94 24.83 1.49
N GLY A 42 12.18 24.48 0.21
CA GLY A 42 13.55 24.23 -0.31
C GLY A 42 13.95 22.75 -0.38
N SER A 43 13.20 21.82 0.21
CA SER A 43 13.39 20.38 0.02
C SER A 43 12.48 19.89 -1.12
N ASN A 44 12.85 20.12 -2.35
CA ASN A 44 12.13 19.62 -3.52
C ASN A 44 12.66 18.22 -3.88
N PRO A 45 11.97 17.13 -3.49
CA PRO A 45 11.94 16.00 -4.36
C PRO A 45 11.16 16.51 -5.56
N THR A 46 11.80 16.66 -6.69
CA THR A 46 11.09 17.07 -7.89
C THR A 46 10.16 15.93 -8.27
N PRO A 47 8.84 16.12 -8.33
CA PRO A 47 7.89 15.13 -8.83
C PRO A 47 8.34 14.56 -10.18
N ALA A 48 9.07 15.34 -10.95
CA ALA A 48 9.70 14.95 -12.22
C ALA A 48 10.67 13.75 -12.17
N LYS A 49 11.07 13.29 -10.97
CA LYS A 49 11.89 12.07 -10.84
C LYS A 49 11.10 10.87 -10.30
N MET A 50 9.85 11.05 -9.94
CA MET A 50 8.98 9.94 -9.57
C MET A 50 8.52 9.24 -10.84
N THR A 51 8.80 7.95 -10.94
CA THR A 51 8.38 7.10 -12.07
C THR A 51 7.57 5.88 -11.61
N PHE A 52 7.22 5.83 -10.31
CA PHE A 52 6.37 4.82 -9.70
C PHE A 52 5.61 5.40 -8.51
N PHE A 53 4.35 4.99 -8.33
CA PHE A 53 3.59 5.20 -7.11
C PHE A 53 2.44 4.17 -6.97
N VAL A 54 1.88 4.04 -5.76
CA VAL A 54 0.59 3.41 -5.50
C VAL A 54 -0.47 4.48 -5.53
N THR A 55 -1.63 4.26 -6.15
CA THR A 55 -2.69 5.27 -6.12
C THR A 55 -3.11 5.59 -4.69
N SER A 56 -3.29 6.86 -4.33
CA SER A 56 -3.77 7.26 -2.99
C SER A 56 -5.26 6.96 -2.80
N VAL A 57 -5.99 6.79 -3.89
CA VAL A 57 -7.42 6.52 -3.92
C VAL A 57 -7.73 5.63 -5.12
N GLY A 58 -8.65 4.69 -4.94
CA GLY A 58 -9.24 3.91 -6.02
C GLY A 58 -10.31 4.70 -6.78
N ILE A 59 -10.88 4.11 -7.82
CA ILE A 59 -11.96 4.73 -8.62
C ILE A 59 -13.32 4.67 -7.89
N SER A 60 -13.39 4.04 -6.71
CA SER A 60 -14.59 3.86 -5.87
C SER A 60 -15.73 3.08 -6.55
N LYS A 61 -15.36 2.18 -7.48
CA LYS A 61 -16.27 1.29 -8.20
C LYS A 61 -15.81 -0.17 -8.12
N GLY A 62 -15.17 -0.54 -7.00
CA GLY A 62 -14.57 -1.86 -6.83
C GLY A 62 -13.56 -2.18 -7.93
N GLY A 63 -13.67 -3.37 -8.54
CA GLY A 63 -12.83 -3.80 -9.65
C GLY A 63 -13.18 -3.20 -11.01
N ASN A 64 -14.24 -2.38 -11.11
CA ASN A 64 -14.57 -1.68 -12.34
C ASN A 64 -13.75 -0.39 -12.46
N LEU A 65 -12.62 -0.49 -13.13
CA LEU A 65 -11.70 0.63 -13.35
C LEU A 65 -11.94 1.34 -14.71
N GLY A 66 -12.97 0.91 -15.47
CA GLY A 66 -13.15 1.35 -16.86
C GLY A 66 -12.16 0.69 -17.83
N GLY A 67 -11.75 -0.55 -17.52
CA GLY A 67 -10.71 -1.28 -18.24
C GLY A 67 -9.31 -0.70 -18.02
N LEU A 68 -8.35 -1.12 -18.83
CA LEU A 68 -6.97 -0.61 -18.75
C LEU A 68 -6.90 0.90 -19.02
N ALA A 69 -7.66 1.38 -20.00
CA ALA A 69 -7.66 2.81 -20.36
C ALA A 69 -8.16 3.70 -19.20
N GLY A 70 -9.20 3.28 -18.49
CA GLY A 70 -9.69 4.02 -17.31
C GLY A 70 -8.67 4.03 -16.18
N ALA A 71 -7.99 2.92 -15.94
CA ALA A 71 -6.93 2.82 -14.93
C ALA A 71 -5.71 3.70 -15.30
N ASP A 72 -5.29 3.70 -16.57
CA ASP A 72 -4.19 4.54 -17.05
C ASP A 72 -4.53 6.04 -16.91
N ALA A 73 -5.75 6.42 -17.30
CA ALA A 73 -6.22 7.80 -17.12
C ALA A 73 -6.23 8.22 -15.65
N HIS A 74 -6.57 7.32 -14.73
CA HIS A 74 -6.52 7.59 -13.29
C HIS A 74 -5.08 7.78 -12.80
N CYS A 75 -4.13 6.91 -13.22
CA CYS A 75 -2.71 7.10 -12.94
C CYS A 75 -2.20 8.46 -13.43
N GLN A 76 -2.52 8.81 -14.68
CA GLN A 76 -2.13 10.08 -15.27
C GLN A 76 -2.69 11.28 -14.51
N ALA A 77 -3.96 11.22 -14.10
CA ALA A 77 -4.62 12.29 -13.34
C ALA A 77 -3.96 12.50 -11.96
N LEU A 78 -3.69 11.41 -11.22
CA LEU A 78 -3.04 11.49 -9.92
C LEU A 78 -1.60 12.02 -10.03
N ALA A 79 -0.84 11.55 -11.01
CA ALA A 79 0.51 12.04 -11.28
C ALA A 79 0.50 13.53 -11.65
N THR A 80 -0.44 13.96 -12.48
CA THR A 80 -0.59 15.38 -12.87
C THR A 80 -0.91 16.26 -11.67
N ALA A 81 -1.76 15.79 -10.76
CA ALA A 81 -2.15 16.54 -9.56
C ALA A 81 -0.97 16.88 -8.63
N VAL A 82 0.13 16.12 -8.70
CA VAL A 82 1.34 16.35 -7.91
C VAL A 82 2.51 16.87 -8.72
N GLY A 83 2.29 17.27 -9.98
CA GLY A 83 3.33 17.85 -10.85
C GLY A 83 4.22 16.80 -11.57
N ALA A 84 3.84 15.51 -11.54
CA ALA A 84 4.51 14.43 -12.28
C ALA A 84 3.82 14.07 -13.61
N GLY A 85 2.92 14.94 -14.09
CA GLY A 85 2.15 14.71 -15.32
C GLY A 85 2.93 14.80 -16.62
N GLY A 86 4.24 15.13 -16.57
CA GLY A 86 5.11 15.16 -17.74
C GLY A 86 5.48 13.79 -18.30
N HIS A 87 5.28 12.73 -17.52
CA HIS A 87 5.42 11.34 -17.93
C HIS A 87 4.10 10.77 -18.43
N THR A 88 4.18 9.72 -19.25
CA THR A 88 3.05 8.87 -19.62
C THR A 88 2.91 7.76 -18.58
N TRP A 89 1.76 7.67 -17.93
CA TRP A 89 1.55 6.75 -16.81
C TRP A 89 0.62 5.60 -17.18
N HIS A 90 1.07 4.38 -16.88
CA HIS A 90 0.26 3.17 -17.03
C HIS A 90 0.05 2.46 -15.70
N ALA A 91 -1.13 1.88 -15.53
CA ALA A 91 -1.45 1.00 -14.43
C ALA A 91 -0.79 -0.38 -14.63
N TYR A 92 -0.22 -0.94 -13.58
CA TYR A 92 0.30 -2.31 -13.56
C TYR A 92 -0.85 -3.30 -13.40
N LEU A 93 -1.52 -3.59 -14.49
CA LEU A 93 -2.69 -4.45 -14.54
C LEU A 93 -2.61 -5.40 -15.72
N SER A 94 -2.83 -6.71 -15.49
CA SER A 94 -3.03 -7.68 -16.55
C SER A 94 -4.51 -7.77 -16.94
N THR A 95 -4.76 -8.23 -18.17
CA THR A 95 -6.09 -8.69 -18.62
C THR A 95 -5.99 -10.11 -19.15
N GLN A 96 -7.05 -10.89 -18.97
CA GLN A 96 -7.14 -12.25 -19.48
C GLN A 96 -7.66 -12.25 -20.92
N ALA A 97 -7.25 -13.26 -21.70
CA ALA A 97 -7.73 -13.43 -23.06
C ALA A 97 -9.26 -13.64 -23.10
N ARG A 98 -9.90 -13.05 -24.09
CA ARG A 98 -11.32 -13.20 -24.39
C ARG A 98 -11.50 -13.38 -25.91
N PRO A 99 -12.65 -13.89 -26.38
CA PRO A 99 -12.89 -13.98 -27.82
C PRO A 99 -12.60 -12.65 -28.53
N GLY A 100 -11.68 -12.65 -29.48
CA GLY A 100 -11.27 -11.47 -30.22
C GLY A 100 -10.34 -10.48 -29.48
N GLN A 101 -9.97 -10.77 -28.22
CA GLN A 101 -9.09 -9.93 -27.41
C GLN A 101 -7.98 -10.77 -26.78
N PRO A 102 -6.71 -10.58 -27.16
CA PRO A 102 -5.60 -11.28 -26.53
C PRO A 102 -5.43 -10.81 -25.08
N ALA A 103 -4.81 -11.65 -24.25
CA ALA A 103 -4.38 -11.27 -22.91
C ALA A 103 -3.33 -10.14 -22.99
N VAL A 104 -3.33 -9.29 -21.99
CA VAL A 104 -2.30 -8.25 -21.78
C VAL A 104 -1.58 -8.54 -20.49
N ASN A 105 -0.26 -8.58 -20.51
CA ASN A 105 0.55 -8.76 -19.32
C ASN A 105 0.87 -7.40 -18.69
N ALA A 106 0.75 -7.26 -17.39
CA ALA A 106 1.07 -6.03 -16.69
C ALA A 106 2.54 -5.62 -16.91
N ARG A 107 3.46 -6.60 -16.90
CA ARG A 107 4.89 -6.36 -17.12
C ARG A 107 5.23 -5.72 -18.48
N ASP A 108 4.43 -6.02 -19.51
CA ASP A 108 4.68 -5.53 -20.86
C ASP A 108 4.14 -4.10 -21.08
N ARG A 109 3.47 -3.53 -20.07
CA ARG A 109 2.81 -2.22 -20.15
C ARG A 109 3.58 -1.09 -19.46
N ILE A 110 4.54 -1.40 -18.61
CA ILE A 110 5.12 -0.43 -17.67
C ILE A 110 6.49 0.11 -18.07
N GLY A 111 6.93 -0.10 -19.32
CA GLY A 111 8.24 0.35 -19.79
C GLY A 111 9.38 -0.56 -19.31
N LYS A 112 10.58 -0.02 -19.21
CA LYS A 112 11.81 -0.78 -18.94
C LYS A 112 12.50 -0.44 -17.62
N GLY A 113 12.08 0.62 -16.94
CA GLY A 113 12.76 1.13 -15.76
C GLY A 113 13.94 2.07 -16.08
N PRO A 114 14.73 2.52 -15.10
CA PRO A 114 14.52 2.26 -13.67
C PRO A 114 13.31 3.02 -13.11
N TRP A 115 12.70 2.48 -12.06
CA TRP A 115 11.56 3.11 -11.41
C TRP A 115 11.90 3.59 -10.01
N PHE A 116 11.45 4.81 -9.71
CA PHE A 116 11.69 5.50 -8.45
C PHE A 116 10.38 6.01 -7.85
N ASN A 117 10.26 5.90 -6.53
CA ASN A 117 9.20 6.52 -5.77
C ASN A 117 9.73 7.69 -4.95
N TRP A 118 8.84 8.41 -4.28
CA TRP A 118 9.18 9.37 -3.24
C TRP A 118 9.94 8.65 -2.12
N SER A 119 11.06 9.22 -1.68
CA SER A 119 11.71 8.84 -0.44
C SER A 119 11.96 10.09 0.38
N PHE A 120 11.64 10.00 1.66
CA PHE A 120 12.15 10.93 2.65
C PHE A 120 13.34 10.24 3.31
N ALA A 121 14.55 10.70 3.04
CA ALA A 121 15.70 10.30 3.83
C ALA A 121 15.45 10.74 5.28
N GLN A 122 15.65 9.84 6.23
CA GLN A 122 15.47 10.11 7.66
C GLN A 122 16.38 11.23 8.20
N LEU A 123 17.28 11.75 7.40
CA LEU A 123 18.28 12.76 7.75
C LEU A 123 18.46 13.78 6.61
N GLY A 124 17.42 14.49 6.27
CA GLY A 124 17.58 15.86 5.75
C GLY A 124 17.53 16.12 4.26
N ALA A 125 17.52 15.14 3.36
CA ALA A 125 17.28 15.42 1.94
C ALA A 125 16.32 14.38 1.33
N PRO A 126 15.30 14.82 0.62
CA PRO A 126 14.41 13.90 -0.10
C PRO A 126 15.21 13.25 -1.23
N GLN A 127 15.27 11.93 -1.20
CA GLN A 127 15.84 11.14 -2.28
C GLN A 127 14.75 10.27 -2.88
N ASN A 128 14.76 10.11 -4.20
CA ASN A 128 13.87 9.14 -4.83
C ASN A 128 14.34 7.74 -4.46
N ALA A 129 13.47 6.94 -3.88
CA ALA A 129 13.78 5.55 -3.58
C ALA A 129 13.69 4.72 -4.86
N LEU A 130 14.78 4.07 -5.22
CA LEU A 130 14.77 3.07 -6.28
C LEU A 130 13.84 1.91 -5.90
N ILE A 131 12.87 1.63 -6.75
CA ILE A 131 11.97 0.47 -6.64
C ILE A 131 12.60 -0.73 -7.33
N SER A 132 13.02 -0.55 -8.58
CA SER A 132 13.67 -1.58 -9.38
C SER A 132 14.43 -0.94 -10.54
N VAL A 133 15.51 -1.61 -10.97
CA VAL A 133 16.33 -1.12 -12.08
C VAL A 133 15.75 -1.49 -13.44
N ASP A 134 15.05 -2.62 -13.55
CA ASP A 134 14.45 -3.12 -14.79
C ASP A 134 13.34 -4.15 -14.52
N LEU A 135 12.75 -4.68 -15.57
CA LEU A 135 11.68 -5.69 -15.50
C LEU A 135 12.15 -7.00 -14.85
N ALA A 136 13.39 -7.41 -15.08
CA ALA A 136 13.92 -8.64 -14.53
C ALA A 136 14.13 -8.53 -13.02
N ASP A 137 14.68 -7.40 -12.56
CA ASP A 137 14.82 -7.09 -11.13
C ASP A 137 13.45 -6.95 -10.46
N LEU A 138 12.50 -6.29 -11.11
CA LEU A 138 11.15 -6.10 -10.56
C LEU A 138 10.42 -7.43 -10.31
N HIS A 139 10.56 -8.39 -11.21
CA HIS A 139 9.86 -9.68 -11.13
C HIS A 139 10.74 -10.83 -10.63
N GLY A 140 12.04 -10.63 -10.46
CA GLY A 140 12.96 -11.69 -10.05
C GLY A 140 13.15 -12.77 -11.12
N ASP A 141 13.27 -12.38 -12.38
CA ASP A 141 13.37 -13.30 -13.53
C ASP A 141 14.65 -14.16 -13.54
N THR A 142 15.66 -13.78 -12.74
CA THR A 142 16.86 -14.58 -12.53
C THR A 142 16.97 -15.02 -11.08
N LEU A 143 17.75 -16.10 -10.82
CA LEU A 143 17.98 -16.56 -9.46
C LEU A 143 18.61 -15.47 -8.58
N ILE A 144 19.54 -14.69 -9.12
CA ILE A 144 20.20 -13.61 -8.38
C ILE A 144 19.19 -12.52 -8.02
N GLN A 145 18.34 -12.14 -8.95
CA GLN A 145 17.30 -11.12 -8.73
C GLN A 145 16.22 -11.61 -7.77
N ALA A 146 15.79 -12.87 -7.90
CA ALA A 146 14.87 -13.49 -6.96
C ALA A 146 15.45 -13.54 -5.53
N GLN A 147 16.76 -13.77 -5.38
CA GLN A 147 17.45 -13.77 -4.08
C GLN A 147 17.62 -12.36 -3.51
N ARG A 148 17.96 -11.38 -4.34
CA ARG A 148 18.10 -9.97 -3.92
C ARG A 148 16.75 -9.33 -3.60
N GLY A 149 15.70 -9.74 -4.31
CA GLY A 149 14.40 -9.08 -4.32
C GLY A 149 14.50 -7.68 -4.94
N ASN A 150 13.35 -7.12 -5.27
CA ASN A 150 13.25 -5.70 -5.56
C ASN A 150 13.11 -4.89 -4.25
N ASN A 151 13.16 -3.57 -4.34
CA ASN A 151 13.01 -2.68 -3.19
C ASN A 151 11.54 -2.37 -2.86
N PHE A 152 10.65 -3.28 -3.20
CA PHE A 152 9.22 -3.13 -2.96
C PHE A 152 8.88 -3.59 -1.54
N PHE A 153 8.57 -2.65 -0.67
CA PHE A 153 8.14 -2.89 0.72
C PHE A 153 7.36 -1.69 1.24
N LYS A 154 6.76 -1.81 2.40
CA LYS A 154 5.86 -0.80 2.98
C LYS A 154 6.36 0.65 2.88
N GLN A 155 7.63 0.91 3.17
CA GLN A 155 8.19 2.26 3.18
C GLN A 155 8.50 2.80 1.78
N SER A 156 8.68 1.93 0.78
CA SER A 156 8.94 2.32 -0.61
C SER A 156 7.67 2.32 -1.45
N ALA A 157 6.65 1.54 -1.10
CA ALA A 157 5.34 1.52 -1.78
C ALA A 157 4.48 2.71 -1.34
N ARG A 158 4.87 3.93 -1.74
CA ARG A 158 4.17 5.17 -1.39
C ARG A 158 3.22 5.59 -2.49
N ASN A 159 2.21 6.38 -2.10
CA ASN A 159 1.31 6.99 -3.07
C ASN A 159 1.97 8.19 -3.79
N GLU A 160 1.28 8.77 -4.77
CA GLU A 160 1.74 9.91 -5.56
C GLU A 160 2.08 11.15 -4.70
N ARG A 161 1.61 11.21 -3.46
CA ARG A 161 1.88 12.30 -2.51
C ARG A 161 3.03 11.97 -1.55
N GLY A 162 3.67 10.81 -1.72
CA GLY A 162 4.74 10.34 -0.82
C GLY A 162 4.28 9.76 0.51
N GLN A 163 2.97 9.51 0.68
CA GLN A 163 2.42 8.91 1.89
C GLN A 163 2.53 7.39 1.83
N VAL A 164 2.78 6.75 2.97
CA VAL A 164 2.80 5.29 3.10
C VAL A 164 1.36 4.77 3.05
N ILE A 165 1.14 3.67 2.33
CA ILE A 165 -0.14 2.98 2.31
C ILE A 165 -0.31 2.20 3.61
N HIS A 166 -1.49 2.27 4.22
CA HIS A 166 -1.79 1.55 5.45
C HIS A 166 -1.78 0.04 5.20
N GLY A 167 -0.88 -0.66 5.86
CA GLY A 167 -0.72 -2.10 5.80
C GLY A 167 -1.05 -2.79 7.12
N ILE A 168 -0.73 -4.09 7.21
CA ILE A 168 -0.95 -4.85 8.44
C ILE A 168 -0.20 -4.19 9.61
N GLY A 169 -0.91 -4.01 10.73
CA GLY A 169 -0.40 -3.35 11.92
C GLY A 169 -0.60 -1.82 11.98
N ASP A 170 -1.10 -1.22 10.91
CA ASP A 170 -1.48 0.20 10.93
C ASP A 170 -2.93 0.40 11.41
N PRO A 171 -3.31 1.62 11.80
CA PRO A 171 -4.71 1.95 12.03
C PRO A 171 -5.57 1.73 10.77
N PRO A 172 -6.84 1.31 10.91
CA PRO A 172 -7.74 1.16 9.78
C PRO A 172 -8.04 2.52 9.08
N PRO A 173 -8.39 2.51 7.79
CA PRO A 173 -8.59 1.31 6.96
C PRO A 173 -7.26 0.71 6.49
N ILE A 174 -7.18 -0.63 6.48
CA ILE A 174 -6.08 -1.36 5.84
C ILE A 174 -6.30 -1.30 4.33
N GLN A 175 -5.22 -1.03 3.57
CA GLN A 175 -5.29 -0.76 2.14
C GLN A 175 -4.18 -1.50 1.35
N HIS A 176 -3.54 -2.48 1.97
CA HIS A 176 -2.33 -3.11 1.41
C HIS A 176 -2.59 -4.06 0.24
N GLU A 177 -3.82 -4.50 0.04
CA GLU A 177 -4.20 -5.30 -1.13
C GLU A 177 -4.34 -4.41 -2.36
N ILE A 178 -3.43 -4.56 -3.29
CA ILE A 178 -3.30 -3.75 -4.51
C ILE A 178 -3.72 -4.58 -5.71
N LEU A 179 -4.65 -4.08 -6.51
CA LEU A 179 -5.15 -4.75 -7.72
C LEU A 179 -4.02 -4.90 -8.75
N THR A 180 -3.86 -6.10 -9.30
CA THR A 180 -2.85 -6.39 -10.34
C THR A 180 -3.35 -7.31 -11.45
N GLY A 181 -4.19 -8.29 -11.11
CA GLY A 181 -4.63 -9.33 -12.06
C GLY A 181 -3.49 -10.16 -12.62
N SER A 182 -2.34 -10.21 -11.95
CA SER A 182 -1.10 -10.74 -12.47
C SER A 182 -0.59 -11.92 -11.66
N LYS A 183 0.09 -12.84 -12.34
CA LYS A 183 0.98 -13.81 -11.68
C LYS A 183 2.23 -13.09 -11.15
N TRP A 184 3.00 -13.78 -10.31
CA TRP A 184 4.22 -13.25 -9.70
C TRP A 184 5.24 -12.72 -10.72
N ASP A 185 5.26 -13.29 -11.94
CA ASP A 185 6.13 -12.88 -13.04
C ASP A 185 5.56 -11.71 -13.88
N GLY A 186 4.43 -11.13 -13.45
CA GLY A 186 3.77 -10.01 -14.11
C GLY A 186 2.98 -10.38 -15.36
N ARG A 187 2.79 -11.68 -15.62
CA ARG A 187 1.98 -12.17 -16.75
C ARG A 187 0.54 -12.42 -16.33
N ALA A 188 -0.35 -12.37 -17.32
CA ALA A 188 -1.74 -12.71 -17.18
C ALA A 188 -1.94 -14.19 -16.82
N TYR A 189 -3.01 -14.47 -16.11
CA TYR A 189 -3.51 -15.82 -15.91
C TYR A 189 -4.08 -16.37 -17.23
N THR A 190 -3.90 -17.69 -17.43
CA THR A 190 -4.33 -18.40 -18.66
C THR A 190 -5.39 -19.45 -18.38
N ASP A 191 -5.76 -19.65 -17.10
CA ASP A 191 -6.87 -20.51 -16.72
C ASP A 191 -8.22 -19.83 -16.95
N SER A 192 -9.31 -20.55 -16.66
CA SER A 192 -10.67 -20.08 -16.88
C SER A 192 -11.27 -19.26 -15.71
N ALA A 193 -10.56 -19.17 -14.57
CA ALA A 193 -11.02 -18.36 -13.44
C ALA A 193 -10.83 -16.88 -13.74
N ASP A 194 -11.73 -16.04 -13.22
CA ASP A 194 -11.58 -14.59 -13.36
C ASP A 194 -10.59 -14.05 -12.30
N HIS A 195 -9.48 -13.50 -12.76
CA HIS A 195 -8.44 -12.88 -11.93
C HIS A 195 -8.36 -11.37 -12.10
N THR A 196 -9.30 -10.76 -12.82
CA THR A 196 -9.21 -9.38 -13.29
C THR A 196 -10.51 -8.60 -13.17
N CYS A 197 -11.48 -9.09 -12.38
CA CYS A 197 -12.81 -8.49 -12.34
C CYS A 197 -13.36 -8.18 -13.74
N SER A 198 -13.41 -9.21 -14.59
CA SER A 198 -13.85 -9.07 -15.96
C SER A 198 -13.03 -8.08 -16.79
N ASN A 199 -11.70 -8.18 -16.70
CA ASN A 199 -10.77 -7.25 -17.34
C ASN A 199 -11.04 -5.80 -16.91
N TRP A 200 -11.25 -5.62 -15.62
CA TRP A 200 -11.45 -4.33 -14.94
C TRP A 200 -12.72 -3.59 -15.34
N THR A 201 -13.78 -4.36 -15.61
CA THR A 201 -15.10 -3.82 -15.97
C THR A 201 -16.22 -4.26 -15.04
N SER A 202 -15.94 -5.15 -14.05
CA SER A 202 -16.92 -5.63 -13.08
C SER A 202 -16.77 -4.95 -11.72
N SER A 203 -17.89 -4.52 -11.14
CA SER A 203 -17.99 -4.02 -9.77
C SER A 203 -18.86 -4.94 -8.89
N SER A 204 -19.07 -6.19 -9.30
CA SER A 204 -19.95 -7.13 -8.58
C SER A 204 -19.40 -8.55 -8.61
N THR A 205 -19.49 -9.23 -9.75
CA THR A 205 -19.13 -10.64 -9.92
C THR A 205 -17.67 -10.80 -10.35
N GLY A 206 -17.08 -11.96 -10.07
CA GLY A 206 -15.71 -12.30 -10.37
C GLY A 206 -14.78 -12.12 -9.18
N SER A 207 -13.50 -12.11 -9.45
CA SER A 207 -12.44 -11.79 -8.50
C SER A 207 -11.25 -11.14 -9.20
N ALA A 208 -10.35 -10.54 -8.44
CA ALA A 208 -9.10 -10.02 -8.94
C ALA A 208 -7.93 -10.61 -8.16
N GLN A 209 -6.81 -10.87 -8.83
CA GLN A 209 -5.56 -11.11 -8.14
C GLN A 209 -5.03 -9.80 -7.58
N VAL A 210 -4.55 -9.82 -6.33
CA VAL A 210 -3.92 -8.68 -5.66
C VAL A 210 -2.51 -9.01 -5.22
N GLY A 211 -1.69 -7.97 -5.06
CA GLY A 211 -0.42 -8.02 -4.35
C GLY A 211 -0.50 -7.25 -3.04
N HIS A 212 0.46 -7.45 -2.14
CA HIS A 212 0.57 -6.74 -0.87
C HIS A 212 1.67 -5.68 -0.93
N SER A 213 1.28 -4.40 -0.84
CA SER A 213 2.23 -3.28 -0.89
C SER A 213 3.24 -3.28 0.27
N ASP A 214 2.89 -3.89 1.40
CA ASP A 214 3.75 -4.06 2.57
C ASP A 214 4.49 -5.41 2.58
N ARG A 215 4.17 -6.32 1.68
CA ARG A 215 4.70 -7.70 1.60
C ARG A 215 4.49 -8.51 2.89
N ILE A 216 3.43 -8.24 3.62
CA ILE A 216 3.06 -8.92 4.86
C ILE A 216 1.79 -9.74 4.63
N GLY A 217 1.64 -10.87 5.35
CA GLY A 217 0.49 -11.77 5.27
C GLY A 217 0.70 -12.95 4.34
N ASN A 218 -0.38 -13.67 4.05
CA ASN A 218 -0.34 -14.86 3.22
C ASN A 218 0.10 -14.52 1.79
N GLY A 219 1.15 -15.23 1.33
CA GLY A 219 1.68 -15.06 -0.01
C GLY A 219 2.69 -13.93 -0.20
N SER A 220 2.77 -12.95 0.67
CA SER A 220 3.75 -11.83 0.74
C SER A 220 4.35 -11.31 -0.58
N SER A 221 3.71 -11.55 -1.72
CA SER A 221 4.13 -11.03 -3.03
C SER A 221 3.59 -9.62 -3.24
N TRP A 222 4.40 -8.72 -3.77
CA TRP A 222 3.96 -7.36 -4.06
C TRP A 222 2.90 -7.31 -5.16
N ASN A 223 2.84 -8.30 -6.06
CA ASN A 223 1.94 -8.31 -7.22
C ASN A 223 1.04 -9.53 -7.36
N SER A 224 1.26 -10.60 -6.56
CA SER A 224 0.49 -11.85 -6.71
C SER A 224 0.39 -12.60 -5.38
N SER A 225 -0.38 -12.07 -4.45
CA SER A 225 -0.52 -12.61 -3.10
C SER A 225 -1.75 -13.52 -2.97
N ASN A 226 -2.93 -13.00 -3.20
CA ASN A 226 -4.21 -13.73 -3.08
C ASN A 226 -5.25 -13.16 -4.06
N ALA A 227 -6.37 -13.86 -4.18
CA ALA A 227 -7.54 -13.36 -4.88
C ALA A 227 -8.44 -12.56 -3.94
N THR A 228 -9.11 -11.53 -4.47
CA THR A 228 -10.17 -10.82 -3.74
C THR A 228 -11.38 -11.73 -3.51
N LYS A 229 -12.19 -11.41 -2.52
CA LYS A 229 -13.45 -12.12 -2.24
C LYS A 229 -14.47 -11.94 -3.37
N GLY A 230 -14.45 -10.79 -4.03
CA GLY A 230 -15.31 -10.41 -5.15
C GLY A 230 -14.82 -9.12 -5.78
N CYS A 231 -15.65 -8.53 -6.63
CA CYS A 231 -15.29 -7.31 -7.37
C CYS A 231 -16.01 -6.05 -6.88
N SER A 232 -16.92 -6.16 -5.90
CA SER A 232 -17.54 -4.96 -5.33
C SER A 232 -16.57 -4.20 -4.45
N GLN A 233 -16.83 -2.91 -4.22
CA GLN A 233 -16.00 -2.11 -3.31
C GLN A 233 -15.96 -2.74 -1.90
N ALA A 234 -17.11 -3.21 -1.41
CA ALA A 234 -17.21 -3.88 -0.12
C ALA A 234 -16.43 -5.21 -0.06
N ASP A 235 -16.39 -5.98 -1.15
CA ASP A 235 -15.59 -7.21 -1.20
C ASP A 235 -14.08 -6.90 -1.12
N LEU A 236 -13.61 -5.86 -1.81
CA LEU A 236 -12.22 -5.41 -1.73
C LEU A 236 -11.87 -4.94 -0.31
N GLU A 237 -12.73 -4.15 0.31
CA GLU A 237 -12.52 -3.64 1.67
C GLU A 237 -12.55 -4.75 2.72
N SER A 238 -13.31 -5.81 2.49
CA SER A 238 -13.45 -6.93 3.43
C SER A 238 -12.17 -7.76 3.58
N THR A 239 -11.22 -7.65 2.66
CA THR A 239 -9.96 -8.39 2.66
C THR A 239 -8.73 -7.51 2.93
N GLY A 240 -8.89 -6.19 2.96
CA GLY A 240 -7.80 -5.24 3.25
C GLY A 240 -7.33 -4.45 2.04
N GLY A 241 -8.17 -4.36 1.00
CA GLY A 241 -7.99 -3.50 -0.16
C GLY A 241 -8.98 -2.34 -0.17
N THR A 242 -8.76 -1.36 -1.01
CA THR A 242 -9.71 -0.26 -1.28
C THR A 242 -9.78 0.07 -2.77
N GLY A 243 -9.34 -0.86 -3.61
CA GLY A 243 -9.31 -0.68 -5.06
C GLY A 243 -8.11 0.13 -5.56
N LEU A 244 -7.01 0.16 -4.81
CA LEU A 244 -5.76 0.79 -5.21
C LEU A 244 -5.03 -0.08 -6.24
N PHE A 245 -4.19 0.55 -7.05
CA PHE A 245 -3.32 -0.13 -8.01
C PHE A 245 -2.00 0.63 -8.19
N TYR A 246 -1.01 -0.04 -8.78
CA TYR A 246 0.30 0.53 -9.03
C TYR A 246 0.32 1.29 -10.34
N CYS A 247 1.02 2.42 -10.37
CA CYS A 247 1.24 3.26 -11.54
C CYS A 247 2.73 3.37 -11.84
N PHE A 248 3.09 3.20 -13.10
CA PHE A 248 4.45 3.28 -13.60
C PHE A 248 4.54 4.25 -14.77
N ALA A 249 5.58 5.09 -14.80
CA ALA A 249 5.93 5.85 -15.99
C ALA A 249 6.58 4.92 -17.02
N ILE A 250 6.25 5.14 -18.28
CA ILE A 250 6.71 4.26 -19.39
C ILE A 250 7.76 4.90 -20.29
N ASP A 251 8.06 6.19 -20.10
CA ASP A 251 9.01 7.04 -20.84
C ASP A 251 10.14 7.57 -19.95
#